data_155bf23504d41363153de85a73857c80
#
_entry.id   155bf23504d41363153de85a73857c80
#
_cell.length_a   1.000
_cell.length_b   1.000
_cell.length_c   1.000
_cell.angle_alpha   90.00
_cell.angle_beta   90.00
_cell.angle_gamma   90.00
#
_symmetry.space_group_name_H-M   'P 1'
#
loop_
_entity.id
_entity.type
_entity.pdbx_description
1 polymer ?
#
loop_
_entity_poly.entity_id
_entity_poly.type
_entity_poly.pdbx_seq_one_letter_code
_entity_poly.pdbx_strand_id
1 'polypeptide(L)'
;MDRSYDTLEYAYPELEVISPLLSANEVASFNWSVSPGTRMVSNQFWVTKGQTIHMAAVATPDGNTFWIGIMDGLNNARYVEGTGNLSHAFSITSSGHYRVFVQNRSSVQINAAGSYYFN
;
A
#
# COMPACT_ATOMS: atom_id res chain seq x y z
N MET A 1 10.29 -9.59 -2.83
CA MET A 1 9.44 -10.76 -2.56
C MET A 1 8.24 -10.35 -1.73
N ASP A 2 7.08 -10.84 -2.14
CA ASP A 2 5.81 -10.56 -1.50
C ASP A 2 5.71 -11.33 -0.17
N ARG A 3 5.29 -10.65 0.89
CA ARG A 3 5.03 -11.25 2.21
C ARG A 3 3.57 -11.07 2.56
N SER A 4 3.04 -11.98 3.38
CA SER A 4 1.63 -11.96 3.75
C SER A 4 1.45 -11.97 5.27
N TYR A 5 0.48 -11.21 5.73
CA TYR A 5 -0.08 -11.31 7.08
C TYR A 5 -1.51 -11.81 6.98
N ASP A 6 -1.91 -12.65 7.90
CA ASP A 6 -3.31 -13.04 8.01
C ASP A 6 -4.16 -11.86 8.47
N THR A 7 -3.62 -11.05 9.39
CA THR A 7 -4.29 -9.87 9.90
C THR A 7 -3.25 -8.84 10.30
N LEU A 8 -3.47 -7.58 9.94
CA LEU A 8 -2.61 -6.49 10.40
C LEU A 8 -2.91 -6.17 11.87
N GLU A 9 -1.86 -5.79 12.61
CA GLU A 9 -1.98 -5.48 14.03
C GLU A 9 -2.88 -4.27 14.26
N TYR A 10 -3.83 -4.41 15.17
CA TYR A 10 -4.73 -3.33 15.56
C TYR A 10 -3.99 -2.16 16.21
N ALA A 11 -2.89 -2.47 16.92
CA ALA A 11 -2.10 -1.46 17.62
C ALA A 11 -1.32 -0.53 16.67
N TYR A 12 -1.25 -0.86 15.38
CA TYR A 12 -0.52 -0.06 14.42
C TYR A 12 -1.41 1.07 13.91
N PRO A 13 -1.11 2.34 14.25
CA PRO A 13 -1.95 3.45 13.85
C PRO A 13 -2.12 3.55 12.34
N GLU A 14 -3.36 3.76 11.93
CA GLU A 14 -3.75 3.78 10.53
C GLU A 14 -4.49 5.06 10.22
N LEU A 15 -4.09 5.74 9.15
CA LEU A 15 -4.73 6.94 8.65
C LEU A 15 -5.28 6.67 7.26
N GLU A 16 -6.59 6.79 7.09
CA GLU A 16 -7.23 6.67 5.80
C GLU A 16 -7.11 7.98 5.03
N VAL A 17 -6.67 7.89 3.79
CA VAL A 17 -6.48 9.04 2.91
C VAL A 17 -7.61 9.07 1.90
N ILE A 18 -8.21 10.24 1.69
CA ILE A 18 -9.16 10.43 0.61
C ILE A 18 -8.42 10.32 -0.71
N SER A 19 -8.82 9.38 -1.54
CA SER A 19 -8.23 9.12 -2.84
C SER A 19 -9.33 8.98 -3.90
N PRO A 20 -9.00 9.15 -5.19
CA PRO A 20 -10.01 8.98 -6.23
C PRO A 20 -10.55 7.56 -6.27
N LEU A 21 -11.80 7.42 -6.69
CA LEU A 21 -12.40 6.12 -6.94
C LEU A 21 -11.68 5.51 -8.14
N LEU A 22 -11.07 4.34 -7.95
CA LEU A 22 -10.21 3.75 -8.95
C LEU A 22 -10.98 2.75 -9.81
N SER A 23 -10.90 2.92 -11.13
CA SER A 23 -11.37 1.95 -12.12
C SER A 23 -10.18 1.24 -12.76
N ALA A 24 -10.43 0.09 -13.39
CA ALA A 24 -9.38 -0.67 -14.04
C ALA A 24 -8.62 0.19 -15.07
N ASN A 25 -7.31 0.05 -15.10
CA ASN A 25 -6.38 0.78 -15.96
C ASN A 25 -6.24 2.28 -15.66
N GLU A 26 -6.94 2.81 -14.68
CA GLU A 26 -6.71 4.17 -14.21
C GLU A 26 -5.56 4.19 -13.21
N VAL A 27 -4.71 5.21 -13.29
CA VAL A 27 -3.58 5.37 -12.38
C VAL A 27 -3.92 6.42 -11.34
N ALA A 28 -3.80 6.04 -10.07
CA ALA A 28 -3.91 6.97 -8.95
C ALA A 28 -2.51 7.31 -8.46
N SER A 29 -2.21 8.59 -8.33
CA SER A 29 -0.95 9.07 -7.78
C SER A 29 -1.15 9.49 -6.34
N PHE A 30 -0.11 9.36 -5.53
CA PHE A 30 -0.16 9.77 -4.13
C PHE A 30 1.15 10.40 -3.69
N ASN A 31 1.05 11.19 -2.62
CA ASN A 31 2.19 11.81 -1.97
C ASN A 31 1.82 11.95 -0.49
N TRP A 32 2.24 11.00 0.31
CA TRP A 32 1.82 10.86 1.69
C TRP A 32 2.99 11.11 2.65
N SER A 33 2.74 11.94 3.67
CA SER A 33 3.63 12.03 4.83
C SER A 33 3.24 10.96 5.82
N VAL A 34 4.16 10.07 6.15
CA VAL A 34 3.89 8.92 7.01
C VAL A 34 4.76 9.01 8.25
N SER A 35 4.12 9.23 9.39
CA SER A 35 4.82 9.32 10.67
C SER A 35 5.42 7.98 11.08
N PRO A 36 6.48 7.98 11.91
CA PRO A 36 7.04 6.72 12.41
C PRO A 36 5.97 5.86 13.07
N GLY A 37 6.00 4.55 12.79
CA GLY A 37 5.07 3.62 13.40
C GLY A 37 3.63 3.76 12.96
N THR A 38 3.37 4.37 11.81
CA THR A 38 2.02 4.51 11.25
C THR A 38 1.94 3.98 9.83
N ARG A 39 0.72 3.79 9.34
CA ARG A 39 0.47 3.49 7.94
C ARG A 39 -0.60 4.43 7.38
N MET A 40 -0.47 4.75 6.11
CA MET A 40 -1.47 5.46 5.33
C MET A 40 -2.14 4.47 4.40
N VAL A 41 -3.47 4.50 4.33
CA VAL A 41 -4.24 3.58 3.49
C VAL A 41 -5.14 4.36 2.53
N SER A 42 -5.35 3.81 1.35
CA SER A 42 -6.24 4.39 0.35
C SER A 42 -7.71 4.05 0.64
N ASN A 43 -8.61 4.65 -0.12
CA ASN A 43 -9.99 4.20 -0.20
C ASN A 43 -10.05 2.80 -0.79
N GLN A 44 -11.16 2.11 -0.53
CA GLN A 44 -11.41 0.81 -1.12
C GLN A 44 -11.74 0.92 -2.61
N PHE A 45 -11.33 -0.09 -3.37
CA PHE A 45 -11.73 -0.25 -4.77
C PHE A 45 -11.91 -1.73 -5.07
N TRP A 46 -12.82 -2.03 -5.99
CA TRP A 46 -13.12 -3.42 -6.34
C TRP A 46 -12.10 -3.96 -7.34
N VAL A 47 -11.57 -5.15 -7.04
CA VAL A 47 -10.66 -5.87 -7.92
C VAL A 47 -11.16 -7.29 -8.10
N THR A 48 -11.15 -7.78 -9.31
CA THR A 48 -11.63 -9.11 -9.66
C THR A 48 -10.48 -10.12 -9.61
N LYS A 49 -10.79 -11.33 -9.17
CA LYS A 49 -9.85 -12.46 -9.22
C LYS A 49 -9.20 -12.56 -10.59
N GLY A 50 -7.89 -12.70 -10.62
CA GLY A 50 -7.10 -12.76 -11.84
C GLY A 50 -6.51 -11.43 -12.27
N GLN A 51 -6.99 -10.33 -11.72
CA GLN A 51 -6.38 -9.02 -11.95
C GLN A 51 -5.14 -8.84 -11.08
N THR A 52 -4.38 -7.79 -11.35
CA THR A 52 -3.13 -7.47 -10.65
C THR A 52 -3.18 -6.03 -10.19
N ILE A 53 -2.80 -5.79 -8.93
CA ILE A 53 -2.59 -4.42 -8.43
C ILE A 53 -1.11 -4.11 -8.54
N HIS A 54 -0.80 -3.05 -9.29
CA HIS A 54 0.57 -2.55 -9.46
C HIS A 54 0.76 -1.33 -8.57
N MET A 55 1.82 -1.32 -7.78
CA MET A 55 2.13 -0.23 -6.87
C MET A 55 3.62 0.09 -6.90
N ALA A 56 3.93 1.38 -6.89
CA ALA A 56 5.30 1.86 -6.80
C ALA A 56 5.35 3.09 -5.90
N ALA A 57 6.41 3.22 -5.13
CA ALA A 57 6.62 4.38 -4.27
C ALA A 57 8.10 4.64 -4.04
N VAL A 58 8.41 5.93 -3.88
CA VAL A 58 9.74 6.40 -3.46
C VAL A 58 9.58 7.06 -2.10
N ALA A 59 10.36 6.63 -1.12
CA ALA A 59 10.35 7.21 0.22
C ALA A 59 11.59 8.06 0.45
N THR A 60 11.38 9.24 1.01
CA THR A 60 12.45 10.16 1.42
C THR A 60 12.24 10.54 2.88
N PRO A 61 13.31 10.78 3.65
CA PRO A 61 14.73 10.61 3.32
C PRO A 61 15.08 9.17 2.99
N ASP A 62 16.11 8.99 2.16
CA ASP A 62 16.58 7.68 1.75
C ASP A 62 17.10 6.87 2.94
N GLY A 63 17.11 5.55 2.81
CA GLY A 63 17.66 4.64 3.83
C GLY A 63 16.68 4.24 4.93
N ASN A 64 15.47 4.74 4.92
CA ASN A 64 14.45 4.40 5.92
C ASN A 64 13.55 3.28 5.44
N THR A 65 13.41 2.24 6.25
CA THR A 65 12.62 1.05 5.90
C THR A 65 11.13 1.36 5.88
N PHE A 66 10.47 0.92 4.84
CA PHE A 66 9.02 1.05 4.71
C PHE A 66 8.43 -0.13 3.94
N TRP A 67 7.12 -0.27 4.05
CA TRP A 67 6.36 -1.27 3.30
C TRP A 67 5.42 -0.58 2.33
N ILE A 68 5.27 -1.18 1.16
CA ILE A 68 4.12 -0.92 0.30
C ILE A 68 3.33 -2.22 0.16
N GLY A 69 2.02 -2.12 0.08
CA GLY A 69 1.22 -3.33 0.01
C GLY A 69 -0.24 -3.10 -0.26
N ILE A 70 -0.96 -4.20 -0.21
CA ILE A 70 -2.42 -4.23 -0.38
C ILE A 70 -3.05 -4.92 0.83
N MET A 71 -4.29 -4.58 1.12
CA MET A 71 -5.08 -5.26 2.14
C MET A 71 -6.51 -5.46 1.65
N ASP A 72 -7.11 -6.56 2.06
CA ASP A 72 -8.49 -6.88 1.74
C ASP A 72 -9.46 -6.35 2.81
N GLY A 73 -10.75 -6.66 2.67
CA GLY A 73 -11.77 -6.20 3.60
C GLY A 73 -11.69 -6.84 4.99
N LEU A 74 -10.89 -7.90 5.15
CA LEU A 74 -10.67 -8.59 6.43
C LEU A 74 -9.32 -8.21 7.05
N ASN A 75 -8.66 -7.19 6.52
CA ASN A 75 -7.34 -6.72 6.94
C ASN A 75 -6.22 -7.75 6.74
N ASN A 76 -6.41 -8.71 5.85
CA ASN A 76 -5.31 -9.54 5.39
C ASN A 76 -4.45 -8.71 4.44
N ALA A 77 -3.15 -8.70 4.66
CA ALA A 77 -2.25 -7.86 3.91
C ALA A 77 -1.16 -8.66 3.22
N ARG A 78 -0.75 -8.16 2.07
CA ARG A 78 0.46 -8.60 1.36
C ARG A 78 1.31 -7.36 1.13
N TYR A 79 2.62 -7.51 1.29
CA TYR A 79 3.50 -6.34 1.21
C TYR A 79 4.90 -6.73 0.77
N VAL A 80 5.65 -5.73 0.34
CA VAL A 80 7.10 -5.80 0.15
C VAL A 80 7.76 -4.75 1.02
N GLU A 81 8.97 -5.04 1.46
CA GLU A 81 9.74 -4.20 2.36
C GLU A 81 11.03 -3.74 1.70
N GLY A 82 11.46 -2.55 1.98
CA GLY A 82 12.73 -2.03 1.51
C GLY A 82 12.93 -0.56 1.86
N THR A 83 13.91 0.04 1.21
CA THR A 83 14.27 1.45 1.36
C THR A 83 14.30 2.12 -0.01
N GLY A 84 14.12 3.44 -0.04
CA GLY A 84 14.23 4.24 -1.25
C GLY A 84 13.08 3.99 -2.21
N ASN A 85 13.27 3.12 -3.17
CA ASN A 85 12.33 2.88 -4.26
C ASN A 85 11.81 1.45 -4.21
N LEU A 86 10.50 1.29 -4.06
CA LEU A 86 9.83 -0.01 -4.08
C LEU A 86 8.78 -0.06 -5.17
N SER A 87 8.68 -1.21 -5.84
CA SER A 87 7.57 -1.48 -6.75
C SER A 87 7.23 -2.97 -6.71
N HIS A 88 5.96 -3.29 -6.87
CA HIS A 88 5.52 -4.68 -6.87
C HIS A 88 4.17 -4.82 -7.57
N ALA A 89 3.96 -6.00 -8.14
CA ALA A 89 2.70 -6.40 -8.76
C ALA A 89 2.08 -7.51 -7.91
N PHE A 90 0.94 -7.21 -7.30
CA PHE A 90 0.23 -8.14 -6.42
C PHE A 90 -0.87 -8.85 -7.22
N SER A 91 -0.73 -10.14 -7.42
CA SER A 91 -1.76 -10.95 -8.10
C SER A 91 -2.96 -11.14 -7.18
N ILE A 92 -4.15 -10.92 -7.70
CA ILE A 92 -5.39 -11.02 -6.91
C ILE A 92 -5.97 -12.42 -7.08
N THR A 93 -6.09 -13.14 -5.98
CA THR A 93 -6.57 -14.52 -5.95
C THR A 93 -8.03 -14.64 -5.51
N SER A 94 -8.61 -13.56 -5.03
CA SER A 94 -10.00 -13.52 -4.58
C SER A 94 -10.59 -12.15 -4.88
N SER A 95 -11.71 -12.12 -5.58
CA SER A 95 -12.40 -10.86 -5.88
C SER A 95 -12.89 -10.18 -4.61
N GLY A 96 -12.79 -8.88 -4.55
CA GLY A 96 -13.25 -8.12 -3.41
C GLY A 96 -12.79 -6.67 -3.44
N HIS A 97 -13.04 -5.99 -2.32
CA HIS A 97 -12.55 -4.63 -2.13
C HIS A 97 -11.16 -4.68 -1.53
N TYR A 98 -10.26 -3.87 -2.09
CA TYR A 98 -8.87 -3.77 -1.67
C TYR A 98 -8.51 -2.32 -1.42
N ARG A 99 -7.47 -2.13 -0.60
CA ARG A 99 -6.81 -0.85 -0.38
C ARG A 99 -5.33 -1.03 -0.63
N VAL A 100 -4.65 0.02 -1.04
CA VAL A 100 -3.19 0.04 -0.99
C VAL A 100 -2.75 0.77 0.26
N PHE A 101 -1.56 0.46 0.75
CA PHE A 101 -1.03 1.13 1.94
C PHE A 101 0.47 1.32 1.85
N VAL A 102 0.95 2.32 2.59
CA VAL A 102 2.36 2.55 2.89
C VAL A 102 2.51 2.55 4.40
N GLN A 103 3.42 1.73 4.90
CA GLN A 103 3.67 1.61 6.33
C GLN A 103 5.10 2.02 6.64
N ASN A 104 5.27 2.99 7.53
CA ASN A 104 6.58 3.45 7.93
C ASN A 104 7.14 2.55 9.03
N ARG A 105 8.19 1.81 8.70
CA ARG A 105 8.87 0.89 9.61
C ARG A 105 10.15 1.48 10.19
N SER A 106 10.35 2.78 10.01
CA SER A 106 11.52 3.49 10.54
C SER A 106 11.16 4.34 11.75
N SER A 107 12.16 4.95 12.35
CA SER A 107 12.01 5.84 13.51
C SER A 107 11.88 7.31 13.14
N VAL A 108 11.86 7.64 11.85
CA VAL A 108 11.72 9.01 11.35
C VAL A 108 10.53 9.11 10.41
N GLN A 109 9.97 10.31 10.30
CA GLN A 109 8.92 10.57 9.33
C GLN A 109 9.47 10.43 7.91
N ILE A 110 8.70 9.78 7.03
CA ILE A 110 9.03 9.67 5.61
C ILE A 110 7.95 10.34 4.77
N ASN A 111 8.34 10.76 3.58
CA ASN A 111 7.41 11.13 2.54
C ASN A 111 7.43 10.04 1.47
N ALA A 112 6.28 9.44 1.19
CA ALA A 112 6.14 8.40 0.19
C ALA A 112 5.33 8.92 -0.98
N ALA A 113 5.97 9.02 -2.13
CA ALA A 113 5.35 9.48 -3.37
C ALA A 113 5.34 8.35 -4.38
N GLY A 114 4.21 8.13 -5.03
CA GLY A 114 4.12 7.05 -5.99
C GLY A 114 2.76 6.96 -6.67
N SER A 115 2.47 5.76 -7.14
CA SER A 115 1.23 5.50 -7.86
C SER A 115 0.80 4.05 -7.71
N TYR A 116 -0.47 3.80 -8.01
CA TYR A 116 -1.01 2.46 -8.08
C TYR A 116 -2.12 2.39 -9.12
N TYR A 117 -2.31 1.21 -9.67
CA TYR A 117 -3.39 0.92 -10.61
C TYR A 117 -3.64 -0.59 -10.62
N PHE A 118 -4.75 -1.01 -11.19
CA PHE A 118 -5.00 -2.44 -11.39
C PHE A 118 -5.50 -2.71 -12.82
N ASN A 119 -5.18 -3.90 -13.30
CA ASN A 119 -5.61 -4.33 -14.64
C ASN A 119 -5.86 -5.83 -14.70
#